data_522b8e2a26c9a75184ae86dba815b25c
#
_entry.id   522b8e2a26c9a75184ae86dba815b25c
#
_cell.length_a   1.000
_cell.length_b   1.000
_cell.length_c   1.000
_cell.angle_alpha   90.00
_cell.angle_beta   90.00
_cell.angle_gamma   90.00
#
_symmetry.space_group_name_H-M   'P 1'
#
loop_
_entity.id
_entity.type
_entity.pdbx_description
1 polymer ?
#
loop_
_entity_poly.entity_id
_entity_poly.type
_entity_poly.pdbx_seq_one_letter_code
_entity_poly.pdbx_strand_id
1 'polypeptide(L)'
;LRALQARRVGLDALLAQAAVAQQQGRLDGTPDSALPLYQRILALAPDRTDALEGREDALTDLLAQARHALARDALGEASALLAAAKRYDAGHVDMPLTEGQYHRVLEQRRQRAQALLRRGRLAPAARDFNAVLAGEPDDAIAQRGLDQVADEYAAQASRQAADFHFDDALQSLRQAQLLVPGATSIVQSEQAIARARDAQRGPTAGLSRGTRERRLRALLQRVADAETQQHWMTPPGASAYDAVRAAQALAPRDPRVLQAAARVVPASQRCFEDELRNNRLRAARGCLDAWQALTPNADALAGARRRLAQRWVAVGSERLGQEDAAFARRAQDEAHQLDPELPELAEFTRRVKAVAEQR
;
A
#
# COMPACT_ATOMS: atom_id res chain seq x y z
N LEU A 1 40.38 -57.75 -1.92
CA LEU A 1 40.05 -57.50 -0.49
C LEU A 1 40.48 -56.10 -0.06
N ARG A 2 41.75 -55.65 -0.20
CA ARG A 2 42.20 -54.29 0.21
C ARG A 2 41.40 -53.13 -0.42
N ALA A 3 41.10 -53.20 -1.72
CA ALA A 3 40.32 -52.17 -2.43
C ALA A 3 38.84 -52.08 -1.91
N LEU A 4 38.22 -53.22 -1.60
CA LEU A 4 36.88 -53.28 -1.02
C LEU A 4 36.86 -52.75 0.41
N GLN A 5 37.89 -53.04 1.21
CA GLN A 5 38.03 -52.47 2.55
C GLN A 5 38.25 -50.96 2.54
N ALA A 6 39.11 -50.44 1.63
CA ALA A 6 39.34 -49.01 1.47
C ALA A 6 38.08 -48.26 1.04
N ARG A 7 37.29 -48.85 0.12
CA ARG A 7 35.98 -48.30 -0.29
C ARG A 7 34.97 -48.25 0.87
N ARG A 8 34.94 -49.33 1.67
CA ARG A 8 34.04 -49.41 2.85
C ARG A 8 34.40 -48.34 3.91
N VAL A 9 35.67 -48.19 4.22
CA VAL A 9 36.15 -47.14 5.16
C VAL A 9 35.83 -45.75 4.66
N GLY A 10 35.97 -45.49 3.34
CA GLY A 10 35.59 -44.20 2.75
C GLY A 10 34.08 -43.89 2.85
N LEU A 11 33.22 -44.90 2.65
CA LEU A 11 31.79 -44.75 2.81
C LEU A 11 31.37 -44.53 4.27
N ASP A 12 32.01 -45.22 5.23
CA ASP A 12 31.73 -45.03 6.67
C ASP A 12 32.13 -43.62 7.13
N ALA A 13 33.25 -43.08 6.60
CA ALA A 13 33.66 -41.72 6.88
C ALA A 13 32.67 -40.66 6.31
N LEU A 14 32.16 -40.87 5.08
CA LEU A 14 31.14 -40.02 4.50
C LEU A 14 29.83 -40.07 5.29
N LEU A 15 29.43 -41.26 5.76
CA LEU A 15 28.24 -41.45 6.59
C LEU A 15 28.34 -40.68 7.91
N ALA A 16 29.48 -40.77 8.59
CA ALA A 16 29.73 -40.01 9.81
C ALA A 16 29.68 -38.49 9.57
N GLN A 17 30.25 -38.03 8.44
CA GLN A 17 30.14 -36.61 8.06
C GLN A 17 28.70 -36.19 7.79
N ALA A 18 27.91 -37.00 7.10
CA ALA A 18 26.51 -36.72 6.83
C ALA A 18 25.69 -36.63 8.14
N ALA A 19 25.87 -37.56 9.07
CA ALA A 19 25.22 -37.55 10.38
C ALA A 19 25.58 -36.30 11.21
N VAL A 20 26.85 -35.90 11.21
CA VAL A 20 27.31 -34.68 11.87
C VAL A 20 26.68 -33.43 11.22
N ALA A 21 26.65 -33.37 9.90
CA ALA A 21 26.00 -32.25 9.18
C ALA A 21 24.52 -32.15 9.52
N GLN A 22 23.81 -33.28 9.58
CA GLN A 22 22.39 -33.35 9.97
C GLN A 22 22.19 -32.87 11.42
N GLN A 23 22.97 -33.37 12.38
CA GLN A 23 22.91 -32.91 13.77
C GLN A 23 23.16 -31.40 13.92
N GLN A 24 23.95 -30.81 13.03
CA GLN A 24 24.19 -29.37 12.98
C GLN A 24 23.09 -28.59 12.21
N GLY A 25 22.07 -29.26 11.72
CA GLY A 25 21.00 -28.64 10.93
C GLY A 25 21.43 -28.25 9.49
N ARG A 26 22.60 -28.62 9.05
CA ARG A 26 23.12 -28.38 7.68
C ARG A 26 22.59 -29.48 6.74
N LEU A 27 21.32 -29.34 6.35
CA LEU A 27 20.58 -30.37 5.61
C LEU A 27 20.84 -30.28 4.10
N ASP A 28 20.87 -29.11 3.50
CA ASP A 28 21.08 -28.83 2.07
C ASP A 28 21.92 -27.56 1.87
N GLY A 29 22.23 -27.21 0.63
CA GLY A 29 22.86 -25.94 0.24
C GLY A 29 24.33 -25.99 -0.06
N THR A 30 25.07 -26.95 0.48
CA THR A 30 26.51 -27.18 0.17
C THR A 30 26.82 -28.66 -0.07
N PRO A 31 27.90 -29.02 -0.81
CA PRO A 31 28.28 -30.40 -1.05
C PRO A 31 28.56 -31.23 0.21
N ASP A 32 28.86 -30.54 1.34
CA ASP A 32 29.14 -31.12 2.65
C ASP A 32 27.93 -31.10 3.59
N SER A 33 26.75 -30.77 3.08
CA SER A 33 25.50 -30.90 3.80
C SER A 33 24.97 -32.33 3.81
N ALA A 34 24.08 -32.67 4.73
CA ALA A 34 23.63 -34.04 4.99
C ALA A 34 23.06 -34.74 3.74
N LEU A 35 22.09 -34.13 3.06
CA LEU A 35 21.40 -34.70 1.91
C LEU A 35 22.33 -34.95 0.71
N PRO A 36 23.18 -33.99 0.29
CA PRO A 36 24.20 -34.25 -0.72
C PRO A 36 25.16 -35.39 -0.37
N LEU A 37 25.59 -35.50 0.91
CA LEU A 37 26.46 -36.58 1.36
C LEU A 37 25.74 -37.92 1.32
N TYR A 38 24.52 -38.04 1.82
CA TYR A 38 23.72 -39.27 1.72
C TYR A 38 23.48 -39.67 0.26
N GLN A 39 23.15 -38.73 -0.61
CA GLN A 39 22.97 -39.00 -2.04
C GLN A 39 24.25 -39.54 -2.69
N ARG A 40 25.42 -38.98 -2.33
CA ARG A 40 26.71 -39.45 -2.81
C ARG A 40 27.03 -40.88 -2.33
N ILE A 41 26.69 -41.21 -1.09
CA ILE A 41 26.84 -42.56 -0.54
C ILE A 41 25.94 -43.53 -1.31
N LEU A 42 24.67 -43.19 -1.50
CA LEU A 42 23.69 -44.00 -2.21
C LEU A 42 24.00 -44.19 -3.70
N ALA A 43 24.64 -43.21 -4.32
CA ALA A 43 25.18 -43.36 -5.70
C ALA A 43 26.29 -44.41 -5.80
N LEU A 44 27.05 -44.61 -4.73
CA LEU A 44 28.13 -45.62 -4.66
C LEU A 44 27.67 -46.97 -4.10
N ALA A 45 26.69 -46.97 -3.23
CA ALA A 45 26.13 -48.12 -2.52
C ALA A 45 24.60 -47.95 -2.32
N PRO A 46 23.81 -48.27 -3.36
CA PRO A 46 22.34 -47.99 -3.34
C PRO A 46 21.56 -48.69 -2.22
N ASP A 47 22.03 -49.87 -1.81
CA ASP A 47 21.36 -50.70 -0.80
C ASP A 47 21.84 -50.41 0.64
N ARG A 48 22.57 -49.31 0.85
CA ARG A 48 23.11 -48.96 2.14
C ARG A 48 21.99 -48.44 3.07
N THR A 49 21.53 -49.31 3.98
CA THR A 49 20.37 -49.08 4.85
C THR A 49 20.52 -47.83 5.73
N ASP A 50 21.69 -47.67 6.39
CA ASP A 50 21.98 -46.52 7.25
C ASP A 50 22.01 -45.18 6.48
N ALA A 51 22.39 -45.19 5.20
CA ALA A 51 22.33 -43.99 4.35
C ALA A 51 20.91 -43.72 3.83
N LEU A 52 20.11 -44.76 3.58
CA LEU A 52 18.69 -44.60 3.24
C LEU A 52 17.91 -44.03 4.42
N GLU A 53 18.08 -44.59 5.63
CA GLU A 53 17.44 -44.07 6.85
C GLU A 53 17.86 -42.63 7.15
N GLY A 54 19.18 -42.35 7.11
CA GLY A 54 19.67 -40.98 7.34
C GLY A 54 19.17 -39.96 6.31
N ARG A 55 19.01 -40.36 5.02
CA ARG A 55 18.40 -39.49 4.01
C ARG A 55 16.94 -39.21 4.31
N GLU A 56 16.19 -40.23 4.71
CA GLU A 56 14.76 -40.09 5.07
C GLU A 56 14.56 -39.15 6.28
N ASP A 57 15.37 -39.35 7.32
CA ASP A 57 15.37 -38.48 8.50
C ASP A 57 15.77 -37.04 8.13
N ALA A 58 16.79 -36.84 7.32
CA ALA A 58 17.21 -35.51 6.87
C ALA A 58 16.16 -34.82 6.00
N LEU A 59 15.38 -35.58 5.21
CA LEU A 59 14.24 -35.04 4.45
C LEU A 59 13.09 -34.65 5.37
N THR A 60 12.80 -35.46 6.37
CA THR A 60 11.81 -35.13 7.42
C THR A 60 12.18 -33.83 8.12
N ASP A 61 13.44 -33.68 8.51
CA ASP A 61 13.97 -32.43 9.11
C ASP A 61 13.86 -31.24 8.19
N LEU A 62 14.18 -31.40 6.88
CA LEU A 62 14.08 -30.34 5.88
C LEU A 62 12.63 -29.89 5.68
N LEU A 63 11.68 -30.83 5.62
CA LEU A 63 10.25 -30.53 5.54
C LEU A 63 9.72 -29.91 6.85
N ALA A 64 10.28 -30.28 8.01
CA ALA A 64 9.98 -29.59 9.26
C ALA A 64 10.46 -28.14 9.23
N GLN A 65 11.66 -27.85 8.68
CA GLN A 65 12.11 -26.47 8.47
C GLN A 65 11.18 -25.71 7.55
N ALA A 66 10.68 -26.32 6.46
CA ALA A 66 9.68 -25.69 5.59
C ALA A 66 8.39 -25.33 6.35
N ARG A 67 7.88 -26.24 7.19
CA ARG A 67 6.71 -25.96 8.05
C ARG A 67 6.99 -24.83 9.06
N HIS A 68 8.18 -24.77 9.61
CA HIS A 68 8.60 -23.66 10.47
C HIS A 68 8.68 -22.33 9.72
N ALA A 69 9.16 -22.33 8.49
CA ALA A 69 9.16 -21.14 7.62
C ALA A 69 7.73 -20.65 7.34
N LEU A 70 6.79 -21.58 7.06
CA LEU A 70 5.35 -21.25 6.91
C LEU A 70 4.75 -20.65 8.17
N ALA A 71 5.08 -21.17 9.35
CA ALA A 71 4.60 -20.62 10.61
C ALA A 71 5.09 -19.20 10.89
N ARG A 72 6.24 -18.81 10.30
CA ARG A 72 6.79 -17.44 10.37
C ARG A 72 6.40 -16.58 9.17
N ASP A 73 5.50 -17.06 8.32
CA ASP A 73 5.08 -16.36 7.10
C ASP A 73 6.21 -16.16 6.05
N ALA A 74 7.27 -16.91 6.12
CA ALA A 74 8.41 -16.85 5.20
C ALA A 74 8.17 -17.72 3.96
N LEU A 75 7.22 -17.35 3.09
CA LEU A 75 6.78 -18.13 1.94
C LEU A 75 7.92 -18.47 0.95
N GLY A 76 8.81 -17.52 0.68
CA GLY A 76 9.95 -17.75 -0.20
C GLY A 76 10.92 -18.80 0.35
N GLU A 77 11.20 -18.77 1.66
CA GLU A 77 12.03 -19.77 2.33
C GLU A 77 11.35 -21.15 2.29
N ALA A 78 10.06 -21.20 2.60
CA ALA A 78 9.30 -22.45 2.56
C ALA A 78 9.26 -23.06 1.14
N SER A 79 9.07 -22.25 0.10
CA SER A 79 9.11 -22.66 -1.29
C SER A 79 10.47 -23.25 -1.67
N ALA A 80 11.56 -22.59 -1.29
CA ALA A 80 12.91 -23.05 -1.55
C ALA A 80 13.21 -24.39 -0.87
N LEU A 81 12.79 -24.56 0.40
CA LEU A 81 12.95 -25.79 1.16
C LEU A 81 12.12 -26.95 0.58
N LEU A 82 10.88 -26.69 0.18
CA LEU A 82 10.05 -27.68 -0.52
C LEU A 82 10.64 -28.09 -1.86
N ALA A 83 11.13 -27.14 -2.65
CA ALA A 83 11.79 -27.41 -3.91
C ALA A 83 13.07 -28.22 -3.70
N ALA A 84 13.83 -27.93 -2.62
CA ALA A 84 14.99 -28.70 -2.24
C ALA A 84 14.63 -30.14 -1.87
N ALA A 85 13.64 -30.33 -0.99
CA ALA A 85 13.18 -31.67 -0.61
C ALA A 85 12.71 -32.49 -1.83
N LYS A 86 11.96 -31.87 -2.73
CA LYS A 86 11.43 -32.49 -3.95
C LYS A 86 12.54 -32.98 -4.93
N ARG A 87 13.69 -32.28 -4.96
CA ARG A 87 14.84 -32.71 -5.76
C ARG A 87 15.45 -34.02 -5.26
N TYR A 88 15.40 -34.28 -3.94
CA TYR A 88 15.95 -35.50 -3.35
C TYR A 88 14.95 -36.66 -3.36
N ASP A 89 13.71 -36.38 -2.99
CA ASP A 89 12.62 -37.36 -3.03
C ASP A 89 11.23 -36.67 -3.11
N ALA A 90 10.66 -36.65 -4.30
CA ALA A 90 9.31 -36.10 -4.53
C ALA A 90 8.20 -36.99 -3.91
N GLY A 91 8.50 -38.25 -3.58
CA GLY A 91 7.55 -39.22 -3.02
C GLY A 91 7.60 -39.34 -1.48
N HIS A 92 8.41 -38.50 -0.81
CA HIS A 92 8.51 -38.54 0.66
C HIS A 92 7.15 -38.40 1.34
N VAL A 93 6.90 -39.19 2.39
CA VAL A 93 5.61 -39.31 3.06
C VAL A 93 5.05 -37.99 3.60
N ASP A 94 5.90 -37.08 4.07
CA ASP A 94 5.53 -35.77 4.61
C ASP A 94 5.35 -34.70 3.52
N MET A 95 5.70 -34.97 2.26
CA MET A 95 5.62 -33.99 1.18
C MET A 95 4.19 -33.48 0.95
N PRO A 96 3.16 -34.34 0.77
CA PRO A 96 1.81 -33.88 0.48
C PRO A 96 1.23 -33.00 1.60
N LEU A 97 1.56 -33.34 2.87
CA LEU A 97 1.12 -32.55 4.01
C LEU A 97 1.72 -31.14 3.98
N THR A 98 3.02 -31.05 3.75
CA THR A 98 3.75 -29.78 3.77
C THR A 98 3.38 -28.91 2.55
N GLU A 99 3.25 -29.48 1.36
CA GLU A 99 2.74 -28.80 0.17
C GLU A 99 1.30 -28.28 0.39
N GLY A 100 0.43 -29.10 0.99
CA GLY A 100 -0.94 -28.68 1.30
C GLY A 100 -1.01 -27.54 2.31
N GLN A 101 -0.08 -27.48 3.27
CA GLN A 101 0.05 -26.34 4.18
C GLN A 101 0.55 -25.09 3.43
N TYR A 102 1.56 -25.23 2.60
CA TYR A 102 2.13 -24.16 1.78
C TYR A 102 1.05 -23.51 0.89
N HIS A 103 0.32 -24.30 0.12
CA HIS A 103 -0.75 -23.79 -0.74
C HIS A 103 -1.88 -23.09 0.02
N ARG A 104 -2.24 -23.58 1.20
CA ARG A 104 -3.23 -22.91 2.06
C ARG A 104 -2.76 -21.53 2.53
N VAL A 105 -1.52 -21.42 3.01
CA VAL A 105 -0.96 -20.15 3.47
C VAL A 105 -0.85 -19.17 2.29
N LEU A 106 -0.39 -19.64 1.13
CA LEU A 106 -0.29 -18.85 -0.09
C LEU A 106 -1.65 -18.28 -0.50
N GLU A 107 -2.67 -19.12 -0.55
CA GLU A 107 -4.03 -18.70 -0.94
C GLU A 107 -4.63 -17.72 0.07
N GLN A 108 -4.44 -17.96 1.37
CA GLN A 108 -4.87 -17.02 2.43
C GLN A 108 -4.22 -15.65 2.25
N ARG A 109 -2.91 -15.62 1.94
CA ARG A 109 -2.18 -14.38 1.68
C ARG A 109 -2.71 -13.66 0.45
N ARG A 110 -2.96 -14.39 -0.65
CA ARG A 110 -3.52 -13.85 -1.87
C ARG A 110 -4.89 -13.19 -1.63
N GLN A 111 -5.79 -13.91 -0.95
CA GLN A 111 -7.13 -13.39 -0.61
C GLN A 111 -7.07 -12.18 0.31
N ARG A 112 -6.18 -12.21 1.31
CA ARG A 112 -5.96 -11.07 2.21
C ARG A 112 -5.44 -9.85 1.45
N ALA A 113 -4.47 -10.02 0.56
CA ALA A 113 -3.92 -8.95 -0.26
C ALA A 113 -5.01 -8.28 -1.12
N GLN A 114 -5.84 -9.09 -1.80
CA GLN A 114 -6.97 -8.60 -2.59
C GLN A 114 -7.99 -7.85 -1.71
N ALA A 115 -8.30 -8.36 -0.52
CA ALA A 115 -9.22 -7.69 0.40
C ALA A 115 -8.66 -6.35 0.91
N LEU A 116 -7.35 -6.27 1.17
CA LEU A 116 -6.66 -5.05 1.56
C LEU A 116 -6.67 -4.01 0.42
N LEU A 117 -6.42 -4.45 -0.81
CA LEU A 117 -6.47 -3.59 -2.00
C LEU A 117 -7.88 -2.99 -2.20
N ARG A 118 -8.93 -3.82 -2.15
CA ARG A 118 -10.32 -3.34 -2.24
C ARG A 118 -10.68 -2.31 -1.16
N ARG A 119 -10.03 -2.38 0.01
CA ARG A 119 -10.20 -1.43 1.12
C ARG A 119 -9.30 -0.20 1.00
N GLY A 120 -8.54 -0.06 -0.08
CA GLY A 120 -7.58 1.03 -0.28
C GLY A 120 -6.38 0.98 0.68
N ARG A 121 -6.09 -0.16 1.31
CA ARG A 121 -4.94 -0.36 2.18
C ARG A 121 -3.73 -0.83 1.36
N LEU A 122 -3.15 0.12 0.61
CA LEU A 122 -2.17 -0.18 -0.44
C LEU A 122 -0.87 -0.81 0.09
N ALA A 123 -0.25 -0.22 1.13
CA ALA A 123 1.02 -0.71 1.65
C ALA A 123 0.95 -2.15 2.21
N PRO A 124 -0.03 -2.53 3.03
CA PRO A 124 -0.16 -3.92 3.45
C PRO A 124 -0.58 -4.86 2.31
N ALA A 125 -1.37 -4.41 1.31
CA ALA A 125 -1.69 -5.21 0.13
C ALA A 125 -0.43 -5.54 -0.67
N ALA A 126 0.43 -4.55 -0.94
CA ALA A 126 1.71 -4.74 -1.61
C ALA A 126 2.62 -5.73 -0.88
N ARG A 127 2.69 -5.65 0.45
CA ARG A 127 3.50 -6.60 1.26
C ARG A 127 3.00 -8.03 1.11
N ASP A 128 1.68 -8.24 1.16
CA ASP A 128 1.11 -9.57 1.04
C ASP A 128 1.27 -10.13 -0.39
N PHE A 129 1.11 -9.32 -1.45
CA PHE A 129 1.40 -9.75 -2.84
C PHE A 129 2.88 -10.06 -3.04
N ASN A 130 3.80 -9.25 -2.51
CA ASN A 130 5.23 -9.53 -2.58
C ASN A 130 5.60 -10.83 -1.82
N ALA A 131 4.96 -11.12 -0.68
CA ALA A 131 5.16 -12.37 0.02
C ALA A 131 4.68 -13.58 -0.82
N VAL A 132 3.59 -13.45 -1.56
CA VAL A 132 3.13 -14.47 -2.52
C VAL A 132 4.18 -14.66 -3.62
N LEU A 133 4.67 -13.58 -4.24
CA LEU A 133 5.68 -13.66 -5.31
C LEU A 133 7.05 -14.16 -4.83
N ALA A 134 7.37 -13.97 -3.55
CA ALA A 134 8.56 -14.57 -2.97
C ALA A 134 8.49 -16.11 -2.94
N GLY A 135 7.29 -16.67 -2.78
CA GLY A 135 7.04 -18.12 -2.84
C GLY A 135 6.79 -18.63 -4.26
N GLU A 136 6.00 -17.90 -5.04
CA GLU A 136 5.63 -18.21 -6.42
C GLU A 136 5.84 -16.98 -7.32
N PRO A 137 7.03 -16.81 -7.90
CA PRO A 137 7.36 -15.65 -8.73
C PRO A 137 6.45 -15.44 -9.94
N ASP A 138 5.88 -16.50 -10.48
CA ASP A 138 5.02 -16.50 -11.67
C ASP A 138 3.51 -16.39 -11.33
N ASP A 139 3.16 -16.08 -10.06
CA ASP A 139 1.75 -15.92 -9.68
C ASP A 139 1.12 -14.69 -10.37
N ALA A 140 0.36 -14.96 -11.43
CA ALA A 140 -0.27 -13.91 -12.24
C ALA A 140 -1.31 -13.06 -11.48
N ILE A 141 -1.87 -13.58 -10.38
CA ILE A 141 -2.83 -12.82 -9.55
C ILE A 141 -2.07 -11.82 -8.69
N ALA A 142 -0.96 -12.25 -8.08
CA ALA A 142 -0.14 -11.38 -7.26
C ALA A 142 0.58 -10.32 -8.11
N GLN A 143 1.08 -10.66 -9.30
CA GLN A 143 1.66 -9.69 -10.24
C GLN A 143 0.65 -8.61 -10.61
N ARG A 144 -0.54 -8.99 -11.11
CA ARG A 144 -1.61 -8.03 -11.41
C ARG A 144 -2.08 -7.25 -10.18
N GLY A 145 -2.04 -7.86 -9.00
CA GLY A 145 -2.33 -7.20 -7.75
C GLY A 145 -1.35 -6.07 -7.43
N LEU A 146 -0.05 -6.28 -7.67
CA LEU A 146 0.97 -5.24 -7.53
C LEU A 146 0.82 -4.13 -8.57
N ASP A 147 0.49 -4.47 -9.83
CA ASP A 147 0.19 -3.48 -10.86
C ASP A 147 -0.96 -2.57 -10.42
N GLN A 148 -2.05 -3.14 -9.91
CA GLN A 148 -3.19 -2.38 -9.41
C GLN A 148 -2.83 -1.52 -8.19
N VAL A 149 -1.99 -2.03 -7.28
CA VAL A 149 -1.49 -1.22 -6.14
C VAL A 149 -0.66 -0.04 -6.64
N ALA A 150 0.21 -0.25 -7.63
CA ALA A 150 1.02 0.80 -8.23
C ALA A 150 0.15 1.86 -8.92
N ASP A 151 -0.87 1.44 -9.67
CA ASP A 151 -1.83 2.34 -10.31
C ASP A 151 -2.61 3.19 -9.29
N GLU A 152 -3.03 2.60 -8.18
CA GLU A 152 -3.70 3.33 -7.10
C GLU A 152 -2.78 4.34 -6.40
N TYR A 153 -1.51 4.00 -6.18
CA TYR A 153 -0.52 4.96 -5.68
C TYR A 153 -0.26 6.10 -6.68
N ALA A 154 -0.18 5.80 -7.97
CA ALA A 154 -0.04 6.80 -9.02
C ALA A 154 -1.27 7.73 -9.10
N ALA A 155 -2.47 7.17 -9.01
CA ALA A 155 -3.70 7.93 -8.94
C ALA A 155 -3.77 8.81 -7.67
N GLN A 156 -3.32 8.28 -6.52
CA GLN A 156 -3.21 9.05 -5.28
C GLN A 156 -2.22 10.21 -5.44
N ALA A 157 -1.05 9.97 -6.03
CA ALA A 157 -0.07 11.01 -6.31
C ALA A 157 -0.65 12.14 -7.19
N SER A 158 -1.41 11.78 -8.22
CA SER A 158 -2.07 12.75 -9.09
C SER A 158 -3.11 13.59 -8.35
N ARG A 159 -3.92 12.99 -7.47
CA ARG A 159 -4.89 13.69 -6.61
C ARG A 159 -4.19 14.65 -5.65
N GLN A 160 -3.15 14.17 -4.94
CA GLN A 160 -2.36 14.99 -4.02
C GLN A 160 -1.68 16.18 -4.73
N ALA A 161 -1.18 15.96 -5.95
CA ALA A 161 -0.61 17.04 -6.76
C ALA A 161 -1.66 18.07 -7.19
N ALA A 162 -2.88 17.65 -7.52
CA ALA A 162 -3.98 18.56 -7.82
C ALA A 162 -4.35 19.45 -6.63
N ASP A 163 -4.20 18.90 -5.41
CA ASP A 163 -4.42 19.61 -4.15
C ASP A 163 -3.17 20.38 -3.65
N PHE A 164 -2.11 20.44 -4.47
CA PHE A 164 -0.82 21.06 -4.20
C PHE A 164 -0.03 20.46 -3.01
N HIS A 165 -0.37 19.24 -2.58
CA HIS A 165 0.37 18.46 -1.59
C HIS A 165 1.53 17.70 -2.27
N PHE A 166 2.55 18.44 -2.71
CA PHE A 166 3.61 17.86 -3.57
C PHE A 166 4.51 16.86 -2.87
N ASP A 167 4.76 17.03 -1.59
CA ASP A 167 5.61 16.09 -0.82
C ASP A 167 4.91 14.74 -0.69
N ASP A 168 3.62 14.75 -0.39
CA ASP A 168 2.78 13.54 -0.33
C ASP A 168 2.64 12.91 -1.71
N ALA A 169 2.44 13.74 -2.76
CA ALA A 169 2.36 13.27 -4.14
C ALA A 169 3.65 12.56 -4.58
N LEU A 170 4.80 13.12 -4.26
CA LEU A 170 6.10 12.51 -4.55
C LEU A 170 6.33 11.23 -3.73
N GLN A 171 5.84 11.18 -2.50
CA GLN A 171 5.93 9.99 -1.68
C GLN A 171 5.06 8.86 -2.27
N SER A 172 3.81 9.15 -2.65
CA SER A 172 2.93 8.18 -3.30
C SER A 172 3.50 7.71 -4.64
N LEU A 173 4.05 8.62 -5.44
CA LEU A 173 4.69 8.27 -6.70
C LEU A 173 5.90 7.34 -6.51
N ARG A 174 6.74 7.61 -5.51
CA ARG A 174 7.88 6.72 -5.16
C ARG A 174 7.41 5.32 -4.79
N GLN A 175 6.29 5.20 -4.05
CA GLN A 175 5.74 3.89 -3.74
C GLN A 175 5.29 3.14 -5.00
N ALA A 176 4.64 3.82 -5.95
CA ALA A 176 4.28 3.22 -7.22
C ALA A 176 5.53 2.75 -8.01
N GLN A 177 6.56 3.59 -8.11
CA GLN A 177 7.82 3.29 -8.81
C GLN A 177 8.57 2.09 -8.22
N LEU A 178 8.54 1.93 -6.89
CA LEU A 178 9.17 0.79 -6.21
C LEU A 178 8.46 -0.53 -6.51
N LEU A 179 7.16 -0.51 -6.76
CA LEU A 179 6.38 -1.71 -7.04
C LEU A 179 6.47 -2.13 -8.51
N VAL A 180 6.25 -1.19 -9.43
CA VAL A 180 6.22 -1.46 -10.88
C VAL A 180 6.96 -0.33 -11.63
N PRO A 181 8.27 -0.40 -11.78
CA PRO A 181 9.04 0.63 -12.48
C PRO A 181 8.57 0.80 -13.93
N GLY A 182 8.32 2.04 -14.34
CA GLY A 182 7.99 2.36 -15.73
C GLY A 182 6.54 2.13 -16.15
N ALA A 183 5.61 1.86 -15.22
CA ALA A 183 4.19 1.78 -15.55
C ALA A 183 3.67 3.10 -16.16
N THR A 184 2.76 3.01 -17.10
CA THR A 184 2.18 4.18 -17.80
C THR A 184 1.50 5.16 -16.83
N SER A 185 0.84 4.64 -15.80
CA SER A 185 0.20 5.42 -14.73
C SER A 185 1.20 6.31 -13.97
N ILE A 186 2.42 5.82 -13.77
CA ILE A 186 3.52 6.56 -13.13
C ILE A 186 3.92 7.75 -13.99
N VAL A 187 4.16 7.53 -15.30
CA VAL A 187 4.52 8.59 -16.23
C VAL A 187 3.43 9.68 -16.30
N GLN A 188 2.17 9.26 -16.31
CA GLN A 188 1.04 10.19 -16.29
C GLN A 188 0.99 11.00 -15.00
N SER A 189 1.28 10.38 -13.85
CA SER A 189 1.32 11.04 -12.54
C SER A 189 2.51 12.00 -12.42
N GLU A 190 3.68 11.66 -12.94
CA GLU A 190 4.84 12.57 -13.04
C GLU A 190 4.48 13.82 -13.81
N GLN A 191 3.83 13.66 -14.97
CA GLN A 191 3.37 14.79 -15.78
C GLN A 191 2.30 15.62 -15.05
N ALA A 192 1.42 14.98 -14.30
CA ALA A 192 0.40 15.68 -13.48
C ALA A 192 1.06 16.50 -12.37
N ILE A 193 2.05 15.94 -11.65
CA ILE A 193 2.84 16.65 -10.63
C ILE A 193 3.60 17.82 -11.26
N ALA A 194 4.25 17.62 -12.41
CA ALA A 194 4.97 18.69 -13.10
C ALA A 194 4.04 19.84 -13.50
N ARG A 195 2.90 19.53 -14.12
CA ARG A 195 1.89 20.54 -14.50
C ARG A 195 1.33 21.28 -13.27
N ALA A 196 1.06 20.59 -12.19
CA ALA A 196 0.57 21.20 -10.96
C ALA A 196 1.63 22.13 -10.32
N ARG A 197 2.90 21.72 -10.31
CA ARG A 197 4.02 22.58 -9.87
C ARG A 197 4.20 23.81 -10.74
N ASP A 198 4.12 23.68 -12.03
CA ASP A 198 4.21 24.82 -12.96
C ASP A 198 3.02 25.76 -12.78
N ALA A 199 1.83 25.22 -12.53
CA ALA A 199 0.65 25.99 -12.18
C ALA A 199 0.82 26.75 -10.84
N GLN A 200 1.42 26.10 -9.82
CA GLN A 200 1.70 26.71 -8.52
C GLN A 200 2.81 27.78 -8.59
N ARG A 201 3.91 27.49 -9.28
CA ARG A 201 5.01 28.47 -9.49
C ARG A 201 4.51 29.71 -10.19
N GLY A 202 3.32 29.63 -10.73
CA GLY A 202 2.57 30.69 -11.37
C GLY A 202 3.33 31.29 -12.55
N PRO A 203 2.64 31.67 -13.58
CA PRO A 203 3.25 32.38 -14.70
C PRO A 203 3.61 33.82 -14.33
N THR A 204 3.90 34.12 -13.08
CA THR A 204 4.14 35.47 -12.57
C THR A 204 5.61 35.90 -12.66
N ALA A 205 6.54 34.95 -12.60
CA ALA A 205 7.96 35.25 -12.78
C ALA A 205 8.28 35.32 -14.31
N GLY A 206 8.12 36.47 -14.90
CA GLY A 206 8.54 36.73 -16.31
C GLY A 206 7.42 37.11 -17.29
N LEU A 207 6.15 37.04 -16.88
CA LEU A 207 5.08 37.52 -17.78
C LEU A 207 5.02 39.04 -17.86
N SER A 208 5.00 39.57 -19.08
CA SER A 208 4.70 40.96 -19.28
C SER A 208 3.31 41.33 -18.69
N ARG A 209 3.14 42.57 -18.27
CA ARG A 209 1.87 43.05 -17.71
C ARG A 209 0.68 42.77 -18.66
N GLY A 210 0.88 42.92 -19.95
CA GLY A 210 -0.16 42.66 -20.95
C GLY A 210 -0.50 41.16 -21.10
N THR A 211 0.49 40.28 -21.00
CA THR A 211 0.26 38.84 -21.06
C THR A 211 -0.47 38.35 -19.83
N ARG A 212 -0.12 38.85 -18.62
CA ARG A 212 -0.81 38.55 -17.39
C ARG A 212 -2.28 38.96 -17.46
N GLU A 213 -2.56 40.16 -17.95
CA GLU A 213 -3.93 40.68 -18.07
C GLU A 213 -4.76 39.88 -19.09
N ARG A 214 -4.17 39.47 -20.24
CA ARG A 214 -4.88 38.58 -21.19
C ARG A 214 -5.23 37.24 -20.57
N ARG A 215 -4.30 36.61 -19.81
CA ARG A 215 -4.51 35.35 -19.18
C ARG A 215 -5.53 35.44 -18.05
N LEU A 216 -5.49 36.50 -17.26
CA LEU A 216 -6.49 36.75 -16.22
C LEU A 216 -7.90 36.89 -16.82
N ARG A 217 -8.06 37.67 -17.91
CA ARG A 217 -9.35 37.77 -18.59
C ARG A 217 -9.86 36.44 -19.12
N ALA A 218 -8.98 35.62 -19.72
CA ALA A 218 -9.34 34.27 -20.17
C ALA A 218 -9.81 33.36 -19.02
N LEU A 219 -9.15 33.43 -17.85
CA LEU A 219 -9.57 32.67 -16.67
C LEU A 219 -10.92 33.15 -16.12
N LEU A 220 -11.14 34.47 -16.02
CA LEU A 220 -12.41 35.02 -15.58
C LEU A 220 -13.55 34.72 -16.57
N GLN A 221 -13.26 34.66 -17.87
CA GLN A 221 -14.24 34.19 -18.85
C GLN A 221 -14.60 32.71 -18.63
N ARG A 222 -13.61 31.84 -18.37
CA ARG A 222 -13.87 30.44 -18.02
C ARG A 222 -14.71 30.29 -16.74
N VAL A 223 -14.54 31.18 -15.76
CA VAL A 223 -15.42 31.20 -14.59
C VAL A 223 -16.85 31.47 -15.02
N ALA A 224 -17.09 32.51 -15.82
CA ALA A 224 -18.43 32.88 -16.28
C ALA A 224 -19.08 31.77 -17.14
N ASP A 225 -18.32 31.12 -18.00
CA ASP A 225 -18.79 30.01 -18.83
C ASP A 225 -19.20 28.81 -17.94
N ALA A 226 -18.38 28.46 -16.94
CA ALA A 226 -18.66 27.40 -15.99
C ALA A 226 -19.87 27.72 -15.09
N GLU A 227 -20.02 28.98 -14.64
CA GLU A 227 -21.20 29.47 -13.92
C GLU A 227 -22.47 29.30 -14.76
N THR A 228 -22.44 29.65 -16.03
CA THR A 228 -23.57 29.49 -16.96
C THR A 228 -23.98 28.02 -17.12
N GLN A 229 -23.00 27.12 -17.13
CA GLN A 229 -23.21 25.69 -17.22
C GLN A 229 -23.52 25.05 -15.86
N GLN A 230 -23.58 25.81 -14.78
CA GLN A 230 -23.74 25.35 -13.40
C GLN A 230 -22.63 24.38 -12.93
N HIS A 231 -21.48 24.41 -13.58
CA HIS A 231 -20.29 23.67 -13.25
C HIS A 231 -19.50 24.35 -12.11
N TRP A 232 -20.11 24.44 -10.91
CA TRP A 232 -19.55 25.20 -9.80
C TRP A 232 -18.29 24.55 -9.22
N MET A 233 -18.38 23.24 -8.89
CA MET A 233 -17.31 22.46 -8.24
C MET A 233 -16.88 21.26 -9.09
N THR A 234 -17.68 20.86 -10.05
CA THR A 234 -17.47 19.71 -10.93
C THR A 234 -17.84 20.08 -12.37
N PRO A 235 -17.25 19.43 -13.38
CA PRO A 235 -16.21 18.41 -13.31
C PRO A 235 -14.84 19.01 -12.95
N PRO A 236 -13.91 18.21 -12.34
CA PRO A 236 -12.55 18.66 -12.03
C PRO A 236 -11.81 19.15 -13.28
N GLY A 237 -11.10 20.29 -13.16
CA GLY A 237 -10.35 20.91 -14.25
C GLY A 237 -11.18 21.81 -15.19
N ALA A 238 -12.52 21.76 -15.12
CA ALA A 238 -13.42 22.58 -15.93
C ALA A 238 -14.48 23.32 -15.09
N SER A 239 -14.37 23.29 -13.78
CA SER A 239 -15.31 23.98 -12.89
C SER A 239 -14.98 25.46 -12.69
N ALA A 240 -15.99 26.22 -12.22
CA ALA A 240 -15.80 27.62 -11.81
C ALA A 240 -14.77 27.70 -10.66
N TYR A 241 -14.78 26.76 -9.74
CA TYR A 241 -13.78 26.65 -8.67
C TYR A 241 -12.35 26.55 -9.22
N ASP A 242 -12.08 25.64 -10.16
CA ASP A 242 -10.74 25.47 -10.75
C ASP A 242 -10.27 26.74 -11.47
N ALA A 243 -11.15 27.39 -12.22
CA ALA A 243 -10.84 28.62 -12.93
C ALA A 243 -10.57 29.79 -11.97
N VAL A 244 -11.34 29.90 -10.88
CA VAL A 244 -11.10 30.90 -9.82
C VAL A 244 -9.76 30.64 -9.12
N ARG A 245 -9.45 29.40 -8.77
CA ARG A 245 -8.15 29.04 -8.14
C ARG A 245 -6.98 29.42 -9.02
N ALA A 246 -7.08 29.15 -10.34
CA ALA A 246 -6.05 29.57 -11.30
C ALA A 246 -5.93 31.11 -11.42
N ALA A 247 -7.05 31.83 -11.34
CA ALA A 247 -7.07 33.30 -11.35
C ALA A 247 -6.48 33.87 -10.04
N GLN A 248 -6.79 33.28 -8.87
CA GLN A 248 -6.20 33.65 -7.58
C GLN A 248 -4.67 33.45 -7.56
N ALA A 249 -4.18 32.36 -8.16
CA ALA A 249 -2.73 32.12 -8.27
C ALA A 249 -2.04 33.18 -9.14
N LEU A 250 -2.75 33.73 -10.15
CA LEU A 250 -2.21 34.74 -11.05
C LEU A 250 -2.30 36.16 -10.48
N ALA A 251 -3.41 36.51 -9.80
CA ALA A 251 -3.71 37.84 -9.32
C ALA A 251 -4.58 37.79 -8.02
N PRO A 252 -4.01 37.40 -6.86
CA PRO A 252 -4.76 37.08 -5.65
C PRO A 252 -5.50 38.30 -5.06
N ARG A 253 -5.05 39.52 -5.37
CA ARG A 253 -5.64 40.78 -4.87
C ARG A 253 -6.46 41.53 -5.91
N ASP A 254 -6.64 40.95 -7.11
CA ASP A 254 -7.46 41.61 -8.14
C ASP A 254 -8.93 41.58 -7.74
N PRO A 255 -9.63 42.73 -7.72
CA PRO A 255 -11.04 42.81 -7.31
C PRO A 255 -11.96 41.88 -8.11
N ARG A 256 -11.68 41.68 -9.40
CA ARG A 256 -12.45 40.78 -10.27
C ARG A 256 -12.32 39.32 -9.84
N VAL A 257 -11.13 38.91 -9.37
CA VAL A 257 -10.87 37.57 -8.86
C VAL A 257 -11.56 37.38 -7.52
N LEU A 258 -11.50 38.37 -6.63
CA LEU A 258 -12.20 38.31 -5.33
C LEU A 258 -13.72 38.23 -5.52
N GLN A 259 -14.28 38.97 -6.45
CA GLN A 259 -15.72 38.90 -6.80
C GLN A 259 -16.08 37.52 -7.39
N ALA A 260 -15.26 36.98 -8.27
CA ALA A 260 -15.47 35.63 -8.81
C ALA A 260 -15.42 34.57 -7.71
N ALA A 261 -14.44 34.64 -6.79
CA ALA A 261 -14.35 33.76 -5.64
C ALA A 261 -15.61 33.83 -4.77
N ALA A 262 -16.09 35.05 -4.46
CA ALA A 262 -17.29 35.27 -3.65
C ALA A 262 -18.56 34.65 -4.28
N ARG A 263 -18.65 34.55 -5.61
CA ARG A 263 -19.79 33.90 -6.29
C ARG A 263 -19.73 32.37 -6.18
N VAL A 264 -18.50 31.78 -6.14
CA VAL A 264 -18.29 30.32 -6.05
C VAL A 264 -18.41 29.80 -4.61
N VAL A 265 -18.11 30.63 -3.60
CA VAL A 265 -18.19 30.26 -2.18
C VAL A 265 -19.53 29.60 -1.78
N PRO A 266 -20.72 30.11 -2.15
CA PRO A 266 -21.99 29.46 -1.80
C PRO A 266 -22.12 28.03 -2.36
N ALA A 267 -21.49 27.74 -3.48
CA ALA A 267 -21.49 26.38 -4.04
C ALA A 267 -20.61 25.42 -3.21
N SER A 268 -19.43 25.86 -2.76
CA SER A 268 -18.59 25.06 -1.87
C SER A 268 -19.24 24.84 -0.50
N GLN A 269 -19.97 25.83 0.02
CA GLN A 269 -20.73 25.69 1.25
C GLN A 269 -21.88 24.68 1.11
N ARG A 270 -22.67 24.76 0.05
CA ARG A 270 -23.73 23.78 -0.25
C ARG A 270 -23.15 22.37 -0.40
N CYS A 271 -22.07 22.24 -1.16
CA CYS A 271 -21.34 20.97 -1.28
C CYS A 271 -20.99 20.40 0.10
N PHE A 272 -20.41 21.21 0.99
CA PHE A 272 -20.07 20.79 2.35
C PHE A 272 -21.30 20.33 3.14
N GLU A 273 -22.37 21.10 3.14
CA GLU A 273 -23.60 20.77 3.88
C GLU A 273 -24.27 19.49 3.35
N ASP A 274 -24.30 19.31 2.03
CA ASP A 274 -24.88 18.13 1.39
C ASP A 274 -24.06 16.86 1.70
N GLU A 275 -22.75 16.94 1.60
CA GLU A 275 -21.86 15.81 1.90
C GLU A 275 -21.87 15.45 3.39
N LEU A 276 -21.93 16.45 4.26
CA LEU A 276 -22.01 16.24 5.71
C LEU A 276 -23.35 15.59 6.10
N ARG A 277 -24.47 16.02 5.55
CA ARG A 277 -25.79 15.41 5.77
C ARG A 277 -25.85 13.97 5.32
N ASN A 278 -25.19 13.67 4.20
CA ASN A 278 -25.14 12.31 3.64
C ASN A 278 -24.06 11.42 4.28
N ASN A 279 -23.42 11.84 5.36
CA ASN A 279 -22.31 11.11 6.02
C ASN A 279 -21.11 10.78 5.11
N ARG A 280 -20.95 11.50 4.01
CA ARG A 280 -19.79 11.37 3.13
C ARG A 280 -18.63 12.26 3.61
N LEU A 281 -18.07 11.93 4.79
CA LEU A 281 -17.18 12.80 5.56
C LEU A 281 -15.92 13.24 4.80
N ARG A 282 -15.35 12.35 3.97
CA ARG A 282 -14.19 12.70 3.13
C ARG A 282 -14.56 13.70 2.03
N ALA A 283 -15.72 13.51 1.40
CA ALA A 283 -16.21 14.47 0.41
C ALA A 283 -16.55 15.80 1.05
N ALA A 284 -17.19 15.80 2.24
CA ALA A 284 -17.40 17.00 3.04
C ALA A 284 -16.09 17.73 3.37
N ARG A 285 -15.02 17.00 3.71
CA ARG A 285 -13.68 17.56 3.92
C ARG A 285 -13.18 18.27 2.65
N GLY A 286 -13.27 17.64 1.49
CA GLY A 286 -12.85 18.24 0.21
C GLY A 286 -13.62 19.52 -0.11
N CYS A 287 -14.95 19.56 0.16
CA CYS A 287 -15.74 20.77 -0.02
C CYS A 287 -15.35 21.89 0.97
N LEU A 288 -15.01 21.53 2.20
CA LEU A 288 -14.54 22.48 3.23
C LEU A 288 -13.16 23.05 2.85
N ASP A 289 -12.25 22.23 2.36
CA ASP A 289 -10.93 22.66 1.91
C ASP A 289 -11.05 23.61 0.69
N ALA A 290 -11.97 23.31 -0.21
CA ALA A 290 -12.27 24.20 -1.34
C ALA A 290 -12.85 25.55 -0.87
N TRP A 291 -13.77 25.54 0.09
CA TRP A 291 -14.30 26.76 0.70
C TRP A 291 -13.18 27.58 1.36
N GLN A 292 -12.35 26.95 2.18
CA GLN A 292 -11.19 27.60 2.79
C GLN A 292 -10.23 28.20 1.77
N ALA A 293 -10.00 27.49 0.66
CA ALA A 293 -9.11 27.97 -0.40
C ALA A 293 -9.64 29.22 -1.11
N LEU A 294 -10.97 29.39 -1.18
CA LEU A 294 -11.60 30.58 -1.75
C LEU A 294 -11.60 31.77 -0.79
N THR A 295 -11.81 31.51 0.51
CA THR A 295 -11.94 32.53 1.57
C THR A 295 -11.27 32.07 2.87
N PRO A 296 -9.94 32.18 3.00
CA PRO A 296 -9.19 31.58 4.13
C PRO A 296 -9.57 32.14 5.51
N ASN A 297 -10.06 33.35 5.58
CA ASN A 297 -10.35 34.07 6.83
C ASN A 297 -11.85 34.18 7.14
N ALA A 298 -12.71 33.31 6.60
CA ALA A 298 -14.13 33.32 6.89
C ALA A 298 -14.41 32.75 8.29
N ASP A 299 -15.06 33.51 9.16
CA ASP A 299 -15.45 33.09 10.52
C ASP A 299 -16.27 31.78 10.52
N ALA A 300 -17.12 31.62 9.50
CA ALA A 300 -17.93 30.42 9.32
C ALA A 300 -17.12 29.11 9.14
N LEU A 301 -15.84 29.19 8.73
CA LEU A 301 -14.97 28.02 8.57
C LEU A 301 -14.68 27.32 9.90
N ALA A 302 -14.51 28.06 10.99
CA ALA A 302 -14.30 27.49 12.31
C ALA A 302 -15.48 26.60 12.75
N GLY A 303 -16.71 27.13 12.57
CA GLY A 303 -17.93 26.36 12.85
C GLY A 303 -18.11 25.14 11.95
N ALA A 304 -17.76 25.25 10.65
CA ALA A 304 -17.84 24.14 9.72
C ALA A 304 -16.81 23.03 10.06
N ARG A 305 -15.58 23.41 10.41
CA ARG A 305 -14.54 22.46 10.88
C ARG A 305 -14.99 21.70 12.13
N ARG A 306 -15.52 22.44 13.13
CA ARG A 306 -16.03 21.84 14.36
C ARG A 306 -17.15 20.83 14.07
N ARG A 307 -18.13 21.16 13.24
CA ARG A 307 -19.24 20.25 12.88
C ARG A 307 -18.74 19.00 12.18
N LEU A 308 -17.76 19.12 11.27
CA LEU A 308 -17.17 17.97 10.61
C LEU A 308 -16.36 17.12 11.59
N ALA A 309 -15.60 17.74 12.50
CA ALA A 309 -14.86 17.02 13.56
C ALA A 309 -15.82 16.24 14.48
N GLN A 310 -16.90 16.85 14.91
CA GLN A 310 -17.95 16.19 15.71
C GLN A 310 -18.54 14.99 14.98
N ARG A 311 -18.78 15.13 13.67
CA ARG A 311 -19.33 14.03 12.88
C ARG A 311 -18.34 12.89 12.70
N TRP A 312 -17.05 13.17 12.55
CA TRP A 312 -15.99 12.15 12.56
C TRP A 312 -15.94 11.39 13.89
N VAL A 313 -16.02 12.09 15.03
CA VAL A 313 -16.07 11.47 16.37
C VAL A 313 -17.31 10.59 16.51
N ALA A 314 -18.48 11.05 16.08
CA ALA A 314 -19.73 10.30 16.16
C ALA A 314 -19.68 9.00 15.36
N VAL A 315 -19.31 9.08 14.06
CA VAL A 315 -19.20 7.91 13.18
C VAL A 315 -18.05 6.99 13.63
N GLY A 316 -16.94 7.56 14.09
CA GLY A 316 -15.82 6.82 14.65
C GLY A 316 -16.20 6.02 15.89
N SER A 317 -17.03 6.61 16.77
CA SER A 317 -17.55 5.94 17.97
C SER A 317 -18.49 4.77 17.65
N GLU A 318 -19.36 4.96 16.66
CA GLU A 318 -20.25 3.91 16.15
C GLU A 318 -19.43 2.73 15.58
N ARG A 319 -18.43 3.03 14.73
CA ARG A 319 -17.54 2.02 14.15
C ARG A 319 -16.68 1.31 15.18
N LEU A 320 -16.25 2.02 16.23
CA LEU A 320 -15.52 1.41 17.35
C LEU A 320 -16.40 0.38 18.07
N GLY A 321 -17.69 0.68 18.27
CA GLY A 321 -18.67 -0.27 18.81
C GLY A 321 -18.92 -1.49 17.91
N GLN A 322 -18.65 -1.38 16.61
CA GLN A 322 -18.68 -2.47 15.62
C GLN A 322 -17.30 -3.13 15.43
N GLU A 323 -16.36 -2.94 16.35
CA GLU A 323 -15.00 -3.48 16.35
C GLU A 323 -14.10 -3.00 15.19
N ASP A 324 -14.48 -1.98 14.42
CA ASP A 324 -13.63 -1.35 13.38
C ASP A 324 -12.68 -0.31 14.00
N ALA A 325 -11.73 -0.77 14.80
CA ALA A 325 -10.72 0.06 15.44
C ALA A 325 -9.83 0.82 14.42
N ALA A 326 -9.67 0.28 13.20
CA ALA A 326 -8.89 0.95 12.17
C ALA A 326 -9.61 2.21 11.63
N PHE A 327 -10.91 2.15 11.45
CA PHE A 327 -11.70 3.32 11.08
C PHE A 327 -11.73 4.33 12.24
N ALA A 328 -11.92 3.86 13.48
CA ALA A 328 -11.98 4.74 14.65
C ALA A 328 -10.69 5.55 14.84
N ARG A 329 -9.51 4.96 14.64
CA ARG A 329 -8.23 5.70 14.66
C ARG A 329 -8.17 6.77 13.56
N ARG A 330 -8.56 6.45 12.32
CA ARG A 330 -8.61 7.45 11.25
C ARG A 330 -9.58 8.57 11.56
N ALA A 331 -10.74 8.25 12.12
CA ALA A 331 -11.73 9.24 12.52
C ALA A 331 -11.20 10.16 13.64
N GLN A 332 -10.41 9.61 14.57
CA GLN A 332 -9.71 10.39 15.59
C GLN A 332 -8.69 11.37 14.97
N ASP A 333 -7.86 10.87 14.03
CA ASP A 333 -6.86 11.70 13.37
C ASP A 333 -7.51 12.83 12.56
N GLU A 334 -8.56 12.55 11.80
CA GLU A 334 -9.32 13.55 11.04
C GLU A 334 -9.99 14.58 11.95
N ALA A 335 -10.61 14.14 13.04
CA ALA A 335 -11.22 15.05 13.99
C ALA A 335 -10.19 15.97 14.66
N HIS A 336 -9.02 15.42 15.03
CA HIS A 336 -7.93 16.19 15.64
C HIS A 336 -7.36 17.24 14.68
N GLN A 337 -7.20 16.90 13.39
CA GLN A 337 -6.76 17.87 12.39
C GLN A 337 -7.76 19.01 12.15
N LEU A 338 -9.05 18.75 12.29
CA LEU A 338 -10.10 19.71 12.08
C LEU A 338 -10.30 20.65 13.27
N ASP A 339 -10.35 20.09 14.47
CA ASP A 339 -10.54 20.81 15.73
C ASP A 339 -9.85 20.07 16.88
N PRO A 340 -8.56 20.40 17.17
CA PRO A 340 -7.81 19.77 18.27
C PRO A 340 -8.43 19.98 19.65
N GLU A 341 -9.19 21.09 19.82
CA GLU A 341 -9.81 21.50 21.09
C GLU A 341 -11.23 20.97 21.26
N LEU A 342 -11.69 20.09 20.37
CA LEU A 342 -13.03 19.51 20.45
C LEU A 342 -13.20 18.71 21.75
N PRO A 343 -14.17 19.07 22.63
CA PRO A 343 -14.31 18.43 23.95
C PRO A 343 -14.51 16.92 23.89
N GLU A 344 -15.28 16.43 22.92
CA GLU A 344 -15.62 15.01 22.75
C GLU A 344 -14.44 14.17 22.27
N LEU A 345 -13.41 14.80 21.72
CA LEU A 345 -12.22 14.12 21.15
C LEU A 345 -11.39 13.44 22.22
N ALA A 346 -11.26 14.05 23.41
CA ALA A 346 -10.45 13.50 24.50
C ALA A 346 -11.01 12.15 25.02
N GLU A 347 -12.32 12.04 25.17
CA GLU A 347 -12.97 10.80 25.57
C GLU A 347 -12.90 9.75 24.46
N PHE A 348 -13.17 10.15 23.22
CA PHE A 348 -13.07 9.25 22.07
C PHE A 348 -11.67 8.68 21.93
N THR A 349 -10.62 9.49 22.11
CA THR A 349 -9.21 9.07 22.08
C THR A 349 -8.91 8.01 23.16
N ARG A 350 -9.41 8.20 24.38
CA ARG A 350 -9.25 7.19 25.46
C ARG A 350 -9.89 5.86 25.09
N ARG A 351 -11.10 5.88 24.54
CA ARG A 351 -11.81 4.67 24.11
C ARG A 351 -11.09 3.92 22.98
N VAL A 352 -10.57 4.67 21.98
CA VAL A 352 -9.79 4.09 20.86
C VAL A 352 -8.52 3.43 21.37
N LYS A 353 -7.82 4.04 22.35
CA LYS A 353 -6.63 3.46 22.98
C LYS A 353 -6.96 2.19 23.76
N ALA A 354 -7.98 2.20 24.59
CA ALA A 354 -8.38 1.04 25.39
C ALA A 354 -8.67 -0.21 24.52
N VAL A 355 -9.34 -0.03 23.38
CA VAL A 355 -9.60 -1.13 22.42
C VAL A 355 -8.31 -1.59 21.72
N ALA A 356 -7.33 -0.69 21.53
CA ALA A 356 -6.06 -1.06 20.92
C ALA A 356 -5.14 -1.87 21.85
N GLU A 357 -5.24 -1.67 23.17
CA GLU A 357 -4.47 -2.37 24.20
C GLU A 357 -5.03 -3.76 24.54
N GLN A 358 -6.30 -4.03 24.20
CA GLN A 358 -6.97 -5.32 24.42
C GLN A 358 -6.74 -6.35 23.28
N ARG A 359 -5.99 -6.01 22.24
CA ARG A 359 -5.65 -6.84 21.08
C ARG A 359 -4.15 -7.05 20.95
#